data_8f7cbe1df84358242e0c48acc59ce0f4
#
_entry.id   8f7cbe1df84358242e0c48acc59ce0f4
#
_cell.length_a   1.000
_cell.length_b   1.000
_cell.length_c   1.000
_cell.angle_alpha   90.00
_cell.angle_beta   90.00
_cell.angle_gamma   90.00
#
_symmetry.space_group_name_H-M   'P 1'
#
loop_
_entity.id
_entity.type
_entity.pdbx_description
1 polymer ?
#
loop_
_entity_poly.entity_id
_entity_poly.type
_entity_poly.pdbx_seq_one_letter_code
_entity_poly.pdbx_strand_id
1 'polypeptide(L)'
;NASYLDAILTCGERVDGSSLFPFIEAGSSDLYVIPRFRTAFVDPFAEIPTLVMLCSFFNKDGEPLESSPEYTLHKACKAFTDVTGMEFQAMGELEYYVISEDDGLFPATDQRGYHESGPYAKFNDFRTQCMSYIAQTGGQIKYGHSEVGNFMLDGKVYEQNEIEFL
;
A
#
# COMPACT_ATOMS: atom_id res chain seq x y z
N ASN A 1 16.73 -20.47 -10.75
CA ASN A 1 18.14 -20.54 -11.11
C ASN A 1 18.79 -19.21 -10.70
N ALA A 2 19.92 -19.27 -9.97
CA ALA A 2 20.57 -18.08 -9.40
C ALA A 2 20.97 -17.05 -10.48
N SER A 3 21.47 -17.49 -11.64
CA SER A 3 21.85 -16.59 -12.72
C SER A 3 20.65 -15.83 -13.33
N TYR A 4 19.46 -16.42 -13.33
CA TYR A 4 18.24 -15.75 -13.77
C TYR A 4 17.79 -14.69 -12.75
N LEU A 5 17.91 -14.99 -11.47
CA LEU A 5 17.62 -14.03 -10.41
C LEU A 5 18.58 -12.82 -10.48
N ASP A 6 19.88 -13.06 -10.68
CA ASP A 6 20.87 -11.99 -10.84
C ASP A 6 20.52 -11.09 -12.04
N ALA A 7 20.06 -11.67 -13.15
CA ALA A 7 19.64 -10.92 -14.32
C ALA A 7 18.41 -10.05 -14.03
N ILE A 8 17.38 -10.60 -13.38
CA ILE A 8 16.18 -9.82 -12.99
C ILE A 8 16.54 -8.69 -12.04
N LEU A 9 17.36 -8.95 -11.03
CA LEU A 9 17.75 -7.94 -10.06
C LEU A 9 18.61 -6.82 -10.67
N THR A 10 19.33 -7.12 -11.72
CA THR A 10 20.27 -6.17 -12.38
C THR A 10 19.64 -5.44 -13.56
N CYS A 11 18.92 -6.16 -14.41
CA CYS A 11 18.39 -5.67 -15.69
C CYS A 11 16.86 -5.50 -15.67
N GLY A 12 16.20 -5.96 -14.62
CA GLY A 12 14.75 -6.00 -14.54
C GLY A 12 14.12 -7.16 -15.33
N GLU A 13 12.81 -7.17 -15.40
CA GLU A 13 12.01 -8.15 -16.13
C GLU A 13 11.13 -7.42 -17.15
N ARG A 14 10.85 -8.09 -18.27
CA ARG A 14 9.98 -7.56 -19.31
C ARG A 14 8.52 -7.92 -19.01
N VAL A 15 7.63 -6.94 -19.13
CA VAL A 15 6.19 -7.09 -18.92
C VAL A 15 5.39 -6.50 -20.06
N ASP A 16 4.17 -6.98 -20.26
CA ASP A 16 3.25 -6.42 -21.25
C ASP A 16 2.58 -5.15 -20.69
N GLY A 17 3.03 -4.01 -21.18
CA GLY A 17 2.51 -2.70 -20.79
C GLY A 17 1.05 -2.47 -21.19
N SER A 18 0.57 -3.09 -22.27
CA SER A 18 -0.83 -2.94 -22.71
C SER A 18 -1.84 -3.58 -21.73
N SER A 19 -1.38 -4.59 -20.98
CA SER A 19 -2.17 -5.20 -19.90
C SER A 19 -2.18 -4.35 -18.62
N LEU A 20 -1.24 -3.43 -18.48
CA LEU A 20 -1.10 -2.57 -17.29
C LEU A 20 -1.66 -1.17 -17.51
N PHE A 21 -1.45 -0.62 -18.70
CA PHE A 21 -1.80 0.76 -19.03
C PHE A 21 -2.65 0.83 -20.31
N PRO A 22 -3.90 1.30 -20.25
CA PRO A 22 -4.84 1.29 -21.37
C PRO A 22 -4.42 2.20 -22.54
N PHE A 23 -3.46 3.09 -22.34
CA PHE A 23 -2.92 3.98 -23.37
C PHE A 23 -1.72 3.38 -24.13
N ILE A 24 -1.25 2.17 -23.74
CA ILE A 24 -0.17 1.47 -24.44
C ILE A 24 -0.75 0.50 -25.46
N GLU A 25 -0.35 0.64 -26.72
CA GLU A 25 -0.82 -0.21 -27.82
C GLU A 25 -0.14 -1.60 -27.77
N ALA A 26 -0.93 -2.67 -27.99
CA ALA A 26 -0.45 -4.05 -27.94
C ALA A 26 0.70 -4.36 -28.91
N GLY A 27 0.79 -3.64 -30.03
CA GLY A 27 1.84 -3.84 -31.04
C GLY A 27 3.25 -3.35 -30.62
N SER A 28 3.34 -2.55 -29.55
CA SER A 28 4.61 -2.04 -29.00
C SER A 28 4.49 -1.88 -27.48
N SER A 29 4.13 -2.98 -26.81
CA SER A 29 3.68 -2.96 -25.42
C SER A 29 4.76 -3.31 -24.40
N ASP A 30 5.95 -3.70 -24.84
CA ASP A 30 7.01 -4.12 -23.91
C ASP A 30 7.47 -2.97 -23.01
N LEU A 31 7.33 -3.19 -21.71
CA LEU A 31 7.92 -2.38 -20.65
C LEU A 31 8.90 -3.23 -19.84
N TYR A 32 9.82 -2.57 -19.17
CA TYR A 32 10.74 -3.19 -18.24
C TYR A 32 10.43 -2.75 -16.82
N VAL A 33 10.40 -3.69 -15.88
CA VAL A 33 10.23 -3.42 -14.45
C VAL A 33 11.56 -3.64 -13.76
N ILE A 34 12.09 -2.57 -13.14
CA ILE A 34 13.38 -2.60 -12.45
C ILE A 34 13.12 -2.52 -10.94
N PRO A 35 13.62 -3.50 -10.16
CA PRO A 35 13.40 -3.57 -8.73
C PRO A 35 13.96 -2.36 -7.97
N ARG A 36 13.17 -1.83 -7.04
CA ARG A 36 13.60 -0.82 -6.08
C ARG A 36 14.01 -1.49 -4.79
N PHE A 37 15.28 -1.79 -4.59
CA PHE A 37 15.79 -2.58 -3.45
C PHE A 37 15.42 -2.03 -2.08
N ARG A 38 15.23 -0.71 -1.96
CA ARG A 38 14.80 -0.09 -0.69
C ARG A 38 13.40 -0.48 -0.25
N THR A 39 12.60 -1.05 -1.16
CA THR A 39 11.23 -1.49 -0.90
C THR A 39 11.13 -2.97 -0.62
N ALA A 40 12.26 -3.68 -0.48
CA ALA A 40 12.29 -5.11 -0.29
C ALA A 40 11.79 -5.51 1.10
N PHE A 41 10.86 -6.44 1.15
CA PHE A 41 10.38 -7.05 2.40
C PHE A 41 10.02 -8.51 2.18
N VAL A 42 9.97 -9.27 3.28
CA VAL A 42 9.46 -10.65 3.24
C VAL A 42 7.96 -10.61 3.43
N ASP A 43 7.22 -11.26 2.52
CA ASP A 43 5.76 -11.31 2.60
C ASP A 43 5.32 -12.05 3.89
N PRO A 44 4.64 -11.37 4.84
CA PRO A 44 4.24 -11.97 6.11
C PRO A 44 3.08 -12.97 5.98
N PHE A 45 2.43 -13.06 4.81
CA PHE A 45 1.30 -13.95 4.55
C PHE A 45 1.67 -15.17 3.71
N ALA A 46 2.86 -15.20 3.11
CA ALA A 46 3.28 -16.30 2.27
C ALA A 46 3.73 -17.53 3.11
N GLU A 47 3.18 -18.70 2.84
CA GLU A 47 3.62 -19.97 3.47
C GLU A 47 5.07 -20.32 3.10
N ILE A 48 5.47 -20.03 1.86
CA ILE A 48 6.84 -20.17 1.40
C ILE A 48 7.50 -18.79 1.50
N PRO A 49 8.68 -18.66 2.13
CA PRO A 49 9.37 -17.39 2.25
C PRO A 49 9.49 -16.68 0.89
N THR A 50 8.79 -15.59 0.73
CA THR A 50 8.67 -14.83 -0.53
C THR A 50 9.20 -13.43 -0.33
N LEU A 51 10.19 -13.04 -1.15
CA LEU A 51 10.70 -11.68 -1.19
C LEU A 51 9.86 -10.85 -2.16
N VAL A 52 9.34 -9.74 -1.67
CA VAL A 52 8.56 -8.76 -2.45
C VAL A 52 9.36 -7.49 -2.61
N MET A 53 9.32 -6.91 -3.81
CA MET A 53 9.91 -5.61 -4.11
C MET A 53 8.99 -4.83 -5.04
N LEU A 54 8.82 -3.54 -4.79
CA LEU A 54 8.22 -2.64 -5.77
C LEU A 54 9.21 -2.37 -6.90
N CYS A 55 8.67 -2.12 -8.10
CA CYS A 55 9.49 -1.85 -9.28
C CYS A 55 9.11 -0.51 -9.90
N SER A 56 10.07 0.10 -10.60
CA SER A 56 9.83 1.25 -11.47
C SER A 56 9.72 0.79 -12.92
N PHE A 57 8.89 1.48 -13.71
CA PHE A 57 8.67 1.16 -15.12
C PHE A 57 9.61 1.94 -16.04
N PHE A 58 10.17 1.24 -17.01
CA PHE A 58 11.06 1.79 -18.04
C PHE A 58 10.58 1.35 -19.42
N ASN A 59 10.85 2.17 -20.43
CA ASN A 59 10.64 1.81 -21.82
C ASN A 59 11.80 0.94 -22.35
N LYS A 60 11.71 0.50 -23.62
CA LYS A 60 12.72 -0.31 -24.30
C LYS A 60 14.07 0.38 -24.44
N ASP A 61 14.10 1.71 -24.36
CA ASP A 61 15.32 2.52 -24.52
C ASP A 61 16.02 2.78 -23.18
N GLY A 62 15.46 2.22 -22.08
CA GLY A 62 15.97 2.36 -20.71
C GLY A 62 15.61 3.68 -20.05
N GLU A 63 14.65 4.42 -20.62
CA GLU A 63 14.15 5.65 -20.02
C GLU A 63 12.94 5.37 -19.13
N PRO A 64 12.77 6.09 -18.01
CA PRO A 64 11.59 5.95 -17.18
C PRO A 64 10.29 6.17 -17.95
N LEU A 65 9.27 5.39 -17.65
CA LEU A 65 7.94 5.58 -18.26
C LEU A 65 7.34 6.89 -17.78
N GLU A 66 7.25 7.89 -18.64
CA GLU A 66 6.80 9.26 -18.33
C GLU A 66 5.42 9.33 -17.69
N SER A 67 4.53 8.44 -18.05
CA SER A 67 3.15 8.35 -17.55
C SER A 67 2.98 7.48 -16.30
N SER A 68 4.05 6.88 -15.80
CA SER A 68 4.02 6.12 -14.55
C SER A 68 3.68 7.07 -13.37
N PRO A 69 2.68 6.72 -12.54
CA PRO A 69 2.37 7.52 -11.34
C PRO A 69 3.57 7.69 -10.41
N GLU A 70 4.38 6.64 -10.25
CA GLU A 70 5.58 6.68 -9.42
C GLU A 70 6.61 7.67 -9.97
N TYR A 71 6.86 7.66 -11.29
CA TYR A 71 7.79 8.60 -11.91
C TYR A 71 7.27 10.04 -11.87
N THR A 72 5.95 10.23 -12.01
CA THR A 72 5.31 11.54 -11.85
C THR A 72 5.52 12.09 -10.43
N LEU A 73 5.35 11.25 -9.41
CA LEU A 73 5.64 11.62 -8.02
C LEU A 73 7.13 11.98 -7.83
N HIS A 74 8.02 11.19 -8.39
CA HIS A 74 9.47 11.48 -8.33
C HIS A 74 9.81 12.84 -8.95
N LYS A 75 9.25 13.16 -10.12
CA LYS A 75 9.43 14.49 -10.74
C LYS A 75 8.88 15.62 -9.88
N ALA A 76 7.72 15.43 -9.27
CA ALA A 76 7.10 16.42 -8.39
C ALA A 76 7.94 16.66 -7.12
N CYS A 77 8.41 15.61 -6.47
CA CYS A 77 9.29 15.72 -5.29
C CYS A 77 10.61 16.44 -5.65
N LYS A 78 11.20 16.08 -6.81
CA LYS A 78 12.41 16.76 -7.28
C LYS A 78 12.16 18.25 -7.53
N ALA A 79 11.10 18.59 -8.23
CA ALA A 79 10.76 20.00 -8.51
C ALA A 79 10.51 20.79 -7.20
N PHE A 80 9.86 20.17 -6.22
CA PHE A 80 9.66 20.78 -4.90
C PHE A 80 11.00 21.10 -4.22
N THR A 81 11.91 20.11 -4.19
CA THR A 81 13.24 20.30 -3.60
C THR A 81 14.06 21.38 -4.35
N ASP A 82 14.04 21.35 -5.68
CA ASP A 82 14.77 22.31 -6.51
C ASP A 82 14.31 23.77 -6.26
N VAL A 83 13.01 23.96 -6.01
CA VAL A 83 12.44 25.31 -5.78
C VAL A 83 12.58 25.77 -4.33
N THR A 84 12.40 24.87 -3.37
CA THR A 84 12.29 25.23 -1.96
C THR A 84 13.56 24.98 -1.14
N GLY A 85 14.43 24.10 -1.61
CA GLY A 85 15.56 23.56 -0.85
C GLY A 85 15.14 22.61 0.29
N MET A 86 13.87 22.24 0.35
CA MET A 86 13.30 21.35 1.38
C MET A 86 12.99 19.97 0.82
N GLU A 87 12.93 18.97 1.71
CA GLU A 87 12.40 17.65 1.42
C GLU A 87 10.90 17.62 1.68
N PHE A 88 10.13 17.05 0.75
CA PHE A 88 8.69 16.85 0.93
C PHE A 88 8.44 15.67 1.86
N GLN A 89 7.65 15.88 2.90
CA GLN A 89 7.21 14.84 3.82
C GLN A 89 5.68 14.79 3.85
N ALA A 90 5.14 13.59 3.96
CA ALA A 90 3.71 13.35 4.06
C ALA A 90 3.42 12.24 5.07
N MET A 91 2.26 12.32 5.68
CA MET A 91 1.67 11.26 6.50
C MET A 91 0.52 10.64 5.70
N GLY A 92 0.36 9.33 5.83
CA GLY A 92 -0.75 8.59 5.25
C GLY A 92 -1.72 8.13 6.32
N GLU A 93 -3.00 8.05 5.95
CA GLU A 93 -4.08 7.49 6.75
C GLU A 93 -4.72 6.35 5.96
N LEU A 94 -4.67 5.14 6.51
CA LEU A 94 -5.32 3.97 5.95
C LEU A 94 -6.63 3.75 6.69
N GLU A 95 -7.72 4.23 6.09
CA GLU A 95 -9.06 4.00 6.61
C GLU A 95 -9.72 2.81 5.94
N TYR A 96 -10.40 1.97 6.72
CA TYR A 96 -11.09 0.79 6.20
C TYR A 96 -12.25 0.38 7.10
N TYR A 97 -13.24 -0.30 6.49
CA TYR A 97 -14.33 -0.94 7.22
C TYR A 97 -14.05 -2.42 7.43
N VAL A 98 -14.28 -2.90 8.65
CA VAL A 98 -14.45 -4.33 8.91
C VAL A 98 -15.95 -4.59 9.02
N ILE A 99 -16.45 -5.49 8.17
CA ILE A 99 -17.87 -5.81 8.08
C ILE A 99 -18.10 -7.17 8.74
N SER A 100 -19.00 -7.21 9.72
CA SER A 100 -19.35 -8.46 10.43
C SER A 100 -20.84 -8.60 10.65
N GLU A 101 -21.29 -9.80 10.96
CA GLU A 101 -22.64 -10.02 11.44
C GLU A 101 -22.82 -9.37 12.83
N ASP A 102 -24.03 -8.87 13.09
CA ASP A 102 -24.40 -8.39 14.41
C ASP A 102 -24.53 -9.58 15.36
N ASP A 103 -23.68 -9.62 16.38
CA ASP A 103 -23.70 -10.64 17.45
C ASP A 103 -24.32 -10.12 18.76
N GLY A 104 -24.80 -8.87 18.75
CA GLY A 104 -25.39 -8.20 19.88
C GLY A 104 -24.42 -7.84 21.01
N LEU A 105 -23.12 -8.17 20.88
CA LEU A 105 -22.10 -7.85 21.90
C LEU A 105 -21.42 -6.51 21.62
N PHE A 106 -21.27 -6.15 20.35
CA PHE A 106 -20.60 -4.94 19.92
C PHE A 106 -21.50 -4.18 18.93
N PRO A 107 -22.61 -3.57 19.39
CA PRO A 107 -23.43 -2.76 18.53
C PRO A 107 -22.63 -1.54 18.08
N ALA A 108 -22.54 -1.31 16.78
CA ALA A 108 -21.92 -0.10 16.26
C ALA A 108 -22.70 1.12 16.74
N THR A 109 -22.02 2.05 17.38
CA THR A 109 -22.61 3.34 17.71
C THR A 109 -22.61 4.21 16.47
N ASP A 110 -23.78 4.54 15.94
CA ASP A 110 -23.93 5.27 14.69
C ASP A 110 -23.14 6.58 14.68
N GLN A 111 -22.13 6.66 13.82
CA GLN A 111 -21.23 7.81 13.60
C GLN A 111 -20.56 8.33 14.89
N ARG A 112 -20.21 7.45 15.84
CA ARG A 112 -19.59 7.83 17.13
C ARG A 112 -18.43 6.92 17.54
N GLY A 113 -17.82 6.20 16.60
CA GLY A 113 -16.75 5.24 16.89
C GLY A 113 -15.38 5.86 17.15
N TYR A 114 -15.23 7.18 17.01
CA TYR A 114 -13.92 7.83 17.09
C TYR A 114 -13.20 7.57 18.41
N HIS A 115 -12.03 6.95 18.34
CA HIS A 115 -11.21 6.53 19.49
C HIS A 115 -11.89 5.56 20.46
N GLU A 116 -12.94 4.86 20.05
CA GLU A 116 -13.43 3.73 20.85
C GLU A 116 -12.30 2.72 21.07
N SER A 117 -12.27 2.16 22.28
CA SER A 117 -11.26 1.17 22.66
C SER A 117 -11.95 -0.09 23.23
N GLY A 118 -11.18 -1.16 23.43
CA GLY A 118 -11.72 -2.36 24.08
C GLY A 118 -12.32 -2.05 25.47
N PRO A 119 -13.48 -2.64 25.79
CA PRO A 119 -14.17 -3.71 25.05
C PRO A 119 -15.17 -3.22 23.99
N TYR A 120 -15.23 -1.93 23.66
CA TYR A 120 -16.24 -1.35 22.78
C TYR A 120 -15.87 -1.44 21.28
N ALA A 121 -14.58 -1.59 20.95
CA ALA A 121 -14.09 -1.79 19.59
C ALA A 121 -13.89 -3.29 19.33
N LYS A 122 -14.73 -3.88 18.48
CA LYS A 122 -14.72 -5.32 18.18
C LYS A 122 -13.43 -5.76 17.48
N PHE A 123 -12.91 -4.94 16.56
CA PHE A 123 -11.78 -5.28 15.69
C PHE A 123 -10.46 -4.64 16.11
N ASN A 124 -10.30 -4.29 17.37
CA ASN A 124 -9.05 -3.74 17.89
C ASN A 124 -7.86 -4.67 17.70
N ASP A 125 -8.04 -5.98 17.89
CA ASP A 125 -6.95 -6.96 17.69
C ASP A 125 -6.59 -7.11 16.22
N PHE A 126 -7.58 -7.07 15.33
CA PHE A 126 -7.35 -7.07 13.87
C PHE A 126 -6.52 -5.84 13.45
N ARG A 127 -6.90 -4.65 13.90
CA ARG A 127 -6.13 -3.42 13.64
C ARG A 127 -4.70 -3.53 14.17
N THR A 128 -4.52 -4.05 15.37
CA THR A 128 -3.19 -4.27 15.97
C THR A 128 -2.34 -5.22 15.14
N GLN A 129 -2.93 -6.31 14.62
CA GLN A 129 -2.23 -7.22 13.71
C GLN A 129 -1.87 -6.54 12.39
N CYS A 130 -2.77 -5.75 11.79
CA CYS A 130 -2.47 -4.97 10.59
C CYS A 130 -1.26 -4.06 10.81
N MET A 131 -1.24 -3.29 11.90
CA MET A 131 -0.09 -2.45 12.26
C MET A 131 1.21 -3.25 12.38
N SER A 132 1.15 -4.43 13.01
CA SER A 132 2.31 -5.32 13.12
C SER A 132 2.84 -5.78 11.77
N TYR A 133 1.95 -6.16 10.84
CA TYR A 133 2.37 -6.56 9.49
C TYR A 133 2.92 -5.39 8.68
N ILE A 134 2.31 -4.22 8.77
CA ILE A 134 2.85 -3.00 8.12
C ILE A 134 4.26 -2.70 8.65
N ALA A 135 4.46 -2.77 9.95
CA ALA A 135 5.80 -2.56 10.55
C ALA A 135 6.82 -3.62 10.08
N GLN A 136 6.42 -4.89 9.96
CA GLN A 136 7.28 -5.97 9.45
C GLN A 136 7.70 -5.76 7.98
N THR A 137 6.86 -5.08 7.18
CA THR A 137 7.18 -4.73 5.79
C THR A 137 7.96 -3.41 5.65
N GLY A 138 8.37 -2.80 6.76
CA GLY A 138 9.18 -1.58 6.79
C GLY A 138 8.39 -0.28 6.89
N GLY A 139 7.05 -0.35 7.03
CA GLY A 139 6.21 0.81 7.27
C GLY A 139 6.43 1.42 8.64
N GLN A 140 6.42 2.74 8.72
CA GLN A 140 6.59 3.48 9.97
C GLN A 140 5.22 3.85 10.54
N ILE A 141 4.73 3.04 11.47
CA ILE A 141 3.44 3.25 12.12
C ILE A 141 3.55 4.42 13.11
N LYS A 142 2.62 5.36 13.01
CA LYS A 142 2.40 6.40 14.01
C LYS A 142 1.50 5.87 15.12
N TYR A 143 0.25 5.52 14.81
CA TYR A 143 -0.68 4.81 15.68
C TYR A 143 -1.90 4.34 14.87
N GLY A 144 -2.81 3.59 15.53
CA GLY A 144 -4.09 3.20 14.94
C GLY A 144 -5.23 3.33 15.95
N HIS A 145 -6.40 3.69 15.48
CA HIS A 145 -7.60 3.90 16.30
C HIS A 145 -8.89 3.51 15.57
N SER A 146 -9.98 3.41 16.30
CA SER A 146 -11.33 3.33 15.73
C SER A 146 -11.70 4.70 15.16
N GLU A 147 -12.35 4.71 13.99
CA GLU A 147 -12.76 5.93 13.32
C GLU A 147 -14.27 6.21 13.50
N VAL A 148 -14.71 7.42 13.12
CA VAL A 148 -16.04 7.95 13.44
C VAL A 148 -17.18 7.21 12.74
N GLY A 149 -16.93 6.64 11.58
CA GLY A 149 -17.95 6.24 10.60
C GLY A 149 -18.61 4.87 10.84
N ASN A 150 -18.72 4.42 12.11
CA ASN A 150 -19.40 3.18 12.44
C ASN A 150 -20.90 3.28 12.16
N PHE A 151 -21.50 2.22 11.63
CA PHE A 151 -22.95 2.11 11.42
C PHE A 151 -23.41 0.65 11.31
N MET A 152 -24.71 0.46 11.31
CA MET A 152 -25.35 -0.84 11.06
C MET A 152 -26.20 -0.74 9.79
N LEU A 153 -26.12 -1.77 8.95
CA LEU A 153 -26.92 -1.89 7.73
C LEU A 153 -27.25 -3.37 7.46
N ASP A 154 -28.52 -3.68 7.23
CA ASP A 154 -29.01 -5.02 6.88
C ASP A 154 -28.51 -6.13 7.81
N GLY A 155 -28.50 -5.89 9.11
CA GLY A 155 -28.07 -6.83 10.14
C GLY A 155 -26.55 -7.01 10.24
N LYS A 156 -25.79 -6.15 9.58
CA LYS A 156 -24.31 -6.14 9.64
C LYS A 156 -23.80 -4.90 10.34
N VAL A 157 -22.70 -5.09 11.05
CA VAL A 157 -21.93 -4.02 11.69
C VAL A 157 -20.79 -3.61 10.75
N TYR A 158 -20.70 -2.33 10.48
CA TYR A 158 -19.60 -1.68 9.74
C TYR A 158 -18.78 -0.89 10.77
N GLU A 159 -17.63 -1.43 11.16
CA GLU A 159 -16.70 -0.76 12.08
C GLU A 159 -15.57 -0.13 11.28
N GLN A 160 -15.47 1.19 11.34
CA GLN A 160 -14.40 1.94 10.68
C GLN A 160 -13.16 1.97 11.58
N ASN A 161 -12.03 1.68 10.98
CA ASN A 161 -10.73 1.69 11.62
C ASN A 161 -9.75 2.51 10.80
N GLU A 162 -8.78 3.08 11.47
CA GLU A 162 -7.71 3.86 10.85
C GLU A 162 -6.33 3.45 11.38
N ILE A 163 -5.35 3.48 10.47
CA ILE A 163 -3.93 3.32 10.78
C ILE A 163 -3.18 4.49 10.15
N GLU A 164 -2.55 5.30 10.98
CA GLU A 164 -1.68 6.40 10.53
C GLU A 164 -0.22 5.93 10.42
N PHE A 165 0.45 6.37 9.36
CA PHE A 165 1.85 6.00 9.08
C PHE A 165 2.62 7.13 8.37
N LEU A 166 3.97 7.06 8.48
CA LEU A 166 4.93 8.01 7.92
C LEU A 166 5.67 7.43 6.72
#